data_63a0e140c77df6be0f93307d6f5d41a2
#
_entry.id   63a0e140c77df6be0f93307d6f5d41a2
#
_cell.length_a   1.000
_cell.length_b   1.000
_cell.length_c   1.000
_cell.angle_alpha   90.00
_cell.angle_beta   90.00
_cell.angle_gamma   90.00
#
_symmetry.space_group_name_H-M   'P 1'
#
loop_
_entity.id
_entity.type
_entity.pdbx_description
1 polymer ?
#
loop_
_entity_poly.entity_id
_entity_poly.type
_entity_poly.pdbx_seq_one_letter_code
_entity_poly.pdbx_strand_id
1 'polypeptide(L)'
;MNILFESALARGCGILALIPAIYLITACSEEVVEQAEVVRPINILTVGGLTGGAVLKYPAEIRPIQNAELAFEVQGRLIELPVVEGEEVQAGQQLASLDPADFQSVVNEAQAAFNSAESTYGRYLDLFDTGAVSAQAFDLAERNVEVAAAQLETAMKGLNDTRLIAPFSGRVSRTYVDNFSNVQAKQAVILLQDTSSLEALVNVPEQDWQRARPGITLAQRSELVRPRVSIASIPGRDIPAVLTEFSTAADPVTRTFGARLRFDPPDDLALLPGMTAEVTIDIPAEALGASAAVWIPSVAVLADDVGSATVWTVDSTTMQVHRTGVEVGALSGADIRILSGLAVGDRVAVSGVHNLREGMEVRELGQ
;
A
#
# COMPACT_ATOMS: atom_id res chain seq x y z
N MET A 1 -61.69 26.02 56.33
CA MET A 1 -63.15 26.01 56.51
C MET A 1 -63.54 24.58 56.71
N ASN A 2 -63.59 24.28 58.04
CA ASN A 2 -64.72 23.60 58.72
C ASN A 2 -65.04 22.19 58.23
N ILE A 3 -65.25 21.17 58.97
CA ILE A 3 -65.73 21.03 60.37
C ILE A 3 -65.68 19.49 60.60
N LEU A 4 -64.99 18.96 61.61
CA LEU A 4 -65.55 18.55 62.95
C LEU A 4 -66.71 17.52 62.91
N PHE A 5 -66.57 16.47 63.62
CA PHE A 5 -67.28 16.01 64.82
C PHE A 5 -67.28 14.47 64.92
N GLU A 6 -66.65 13.91 65.88
CA GLU A 6 -67.17 13.47 67.24
C GLU A 6 -68.16 12.34 67.16
N SER A 7 -67.99 11.36 67.84
CA SER A 7 -68.02 10.82 69.22
C SER A 7 -68.97 9.61 69.21
N ALA A 8 -68.99 8.71 69.99
CA ALA A 8 -68.66 8.34 71.38
C ALA A 8 -69.30 6.96 71.75
N LEU A 9 -68.64 6.32 72.68
CA LEU A 9 -69.19 5.51 73.75
C LEU A 9 -70.27 4.40 73.54
N ALA A 10 -70.02 3.20 74.05
CA ALA A 10 -70.49 2.68 75.29
C ALA A 10 -70.20 1.17 75.45
N ARG A 11 -69.40 0.77 76.37
CA ARG A 11 -69.69 0.07 77.62
C ARG A 11 -70.59 -1.20 77.60
N GLY A 12 -70.03 -2.28 78.16
CA GLY A 12 -70.77 -3.43 78.69
C GLY A 12 -69.92 -4.69 78.81
N CYS A 13 -69.20 -4.87 79.82
CA CYS A 13 -69.32 -5.68 81.03
C CYS A 13 -69.70 -7.16 80.81
N GLY A 14 -68.89 -8.12 81.37
CA GLY A 14 -69.24 -9.49 81.59
C GLY A 14 -68.05 -10.43 81.47
N ILE A 15 -67.22 -10.60 82.46
CA ILE A 15 -67.02 -11.59 83.53
C ILE A 15 -66.86 -13.05 83.09
N LEU A 16 -65.65 -13.58 83.42
CA LEU A 16 -65.30 -14.93 83.91
C LEU A 16 -65.44 -16.17 82.98
N ALA A 17 -64.31 -16.76 82.61
CA ALA A 17 -64.00 -18.13 83.05
C ALA A 17 -62.52 -18.47 82.65
N LEU A 18 -61.77 -18.81 83.66
CA LEU A 18 -60.50 -19.54 83.64
C LEU A 18 -60.70 -20.91 83.01
N ILE A 19 -59.67 -21.38 82.21
CA ILE A 19 -59.00 -22.66 82.45
C ILE A 19 -57.90 -22.79 81.30
N PRO A 20 -56.78 -23.42 81.59
CA PRO A 20 -55.53 -23.31 80.81
C PRO A 20 -55.42 -24.39 79.73
N ALA A 21 -54.85 -24.08 78.59
CA ALA A 21 -54.36 -25.12 77.71
C ALA A 21 -53.10 -24.61 77.03
N ILE A 22 -52.01 -25.01 77.64
CA ILE A 22 -50.93 -25.83 77.07
C ILE A 22 -50.54 -25.52 75.63
N TYR A 23 -49.37 -24.90 75.56
CA TYR A 23 -48.29 -25.14 74.60
C TYR A 23 -48.64 -25.88 73.32
N LEU A 24 -48.54 -25.15 72.23
CA LEU A 24 -48.03 -25.63 70.96
C LEU A 24 -47.29 -24.49 70.31
N ILE A 25 -46.00 -24.33 70.65
CA ILE A 25 -45.04 -23.58 69.92
C ILE A 25 -44.69 -24.45 68.70
N THR A 26 -45.40 -24.28 67.61
CA THR A 26 -44.90 -24.69 66.29
C THR A 26 -43.80 -23.71 65.90
N ALA A 27 -42.59 -24.18 66.09
CA ALA A 27 -41.40 -23.57 65.44
C ALA A 27 -41.62 -23.61 63.94
N CYS A 28 -41.94 -22.47 63.33
CA CYS A 28 -41.66 -22.27 61.92
C CYS A 28 -40.14 -22.29 61.77
N SER A 29 -39.61 -23.47 61.45
CA SER A 29 -38.31 -23.58 60.81
C SER A 29 -38.43 -22.90 59.42
N GLU A 30 -37.95 -21.72 59.34
CA GLU A 30 -37.66 -21.07 58.05
C GLU A 30 -36.57 -21.91 57.40
N GLU A 31 -37.00 -22.84 56.55
CA GLU A 31 -36.12 -23.55 55.65
C GLU A 31 -35.47 -22.46 54.75
N VAL A 32 -34.24 -22.12 55.07
CA VAL A 32 -33.38 -21.30 54.13
C VAL A 32 -33.28 -22.12 52.87
N VAL A 33 -34.14 -21.83 51.91
CA VAL A 33 -34.03 -22.36 50.59
C VAL A 33 -32.72 -21.77 50.09
N GLU A 34 -31.67 -22.57 50.12
CA GLU A 34 -30.42 -22.31 49.44
C GLU A 34 -30.79 -22.10 47.95
N GLN A 35 -30.93 -20.83 47.57
CA GLN A 35 -31.20 -20.46 46.18
C GLN A 35 -30.08 -21.06 45.36
N ALA A 36 -30.38 -22.11 44.61
CA ALA A 36 -29.45 -22.68 43.66
C ALA A 36 -28.87 -21.54 42.83
N GLU A 37 -27.59 -21.39 42.93
CA GLU A 37 -26.85 -20.36 42.23
C GLU A 37 -27.12 -20.53 40.73
N VAL A 38 -27.86 -19.59 40.13
CA VAL A 38 -28.30 -19.68 38.74
C VAL A 38 -27.12 -19.39 37.86
N VAL A 39 -26.42 -20.44 37.43
CA VAL A 39 -25.33 -20.32 36.45
C VAL A 39 -25.90 -19.77 35.14
N ARG A 40 -25.53 -18.55 34.78
CA ARG A 40 -26.07 -17.86 33.59
C ARG A 40 -25.21 -18.15 32.35
N PRO A 41 -25.83 -18.53 31.26
CA PRO A 41 -25.11 -18.63 29.99
C PRO A 41 -24.78 -17.22 29.43
N ILE A 42 -23.52 -16.97 29.14
CA ILE A 42 -23.05 -15.72 28.56
C ILE A 42 -22.10 -15.99 27.40
N ASN A 43 -22.01 -15.05 26.48
CA ASN A 43 -20.94 -15.07 25.48
C ASN A 43 -19.67 -14.50 26.11
N ILE A 44 -18.59 -15.24 25.99
CA ILE A 44 -17.28 -14.87 26.49
C ILE A 44 -16.39 -14.61 25.28
N LEU A 45 -15.77 -13.43 25.24
CA LEU A 45 -14.73 -13.09 24.29
C LEU A 45 -13.39 -13.24 25.00
N THR A 46 -12.54 -14.13 24.52
CA THR A 46 -11.14 -14.09 24.92
C THR A 46 -10.54 -12.85 24.27
N VAL A 47 -10.04 -11.95 25.09
CA VAL A 47 -9.28 -10.79 24.65
C VAL A 47 -8.09 -11.32 23.87
N GLY A 48 -8.35 -11.65 22.63
CA GLY A 48 -7.30 -11.87 21.65
C GLY A 48 -6.63 -10.54 21.50
N GLY A 49 -5.30 -10.51 21.48
CA GLY A 49 -4.71 -9.47 20.71
C GLY A 49 -5.27 -9.63 19.29
N LEU A 50 -6.42 -9.02 19.03
CA LEU A 50 -6.64 -8.52 17.70
C LEU A 50 -5.42 -7.66 17.53
N THR A 51 -4.46 -8.22 16.83
CA THR A 51 -3.32 -7.48 16.32
C THR A 51 -3.96 -6.30 15.61
N GLY A 52 -4.11 -5.21 16.33
CA GLY A 52 -4.76 -3.99 15.83
C GLY A 52 -3.88 -3.35 14.76
N GLY A 53 -3.50 -4.16 13.77
CA GLY A 53 -2.93 -3.73 12.53
C GLY A 53 -4.01 -3.00 11.75
N ALA A 54 -3.66 -1.92 11.11
CA ALA A 54 -4.53 -1.27 10.17
C ALA A 54 -4.34 -1.91 8.79
N VAL A 55 -5.43 -2.35 8.19
CA VAL A 55 -5.43 -2.72 6.77
C VAL A 55 -5.85 -1.48 5.99
N LEU A 56 -4.92 -0.94 5.22
CA LEU A 56 -5.17 0.21 4.36
C LEU A 56 -5.27 -0.25 2.93
N LYS A 57 -6.23 0.31 2.20
CA LYS A 57 -6.48 0.01 0.79
C LYS A 57 -6.42 1.28 -0.02
N TYR A 58 -5.65 1.25 -1.09
CA TYR A 58 -5.47 2.40 -1.98
C TYR A 58 -5.71 2.00 -3.44
N PRO A 59 -6.44 2.80 -4.19
CA PRO A 59 -6.52 2.62 -5.63
C PRO A 59 -5.14 2.85 -6.26
N ALA A 60 -4.80 2.02 -7.23
CA ALA A 60 -3.53 2.04 -7.93
C ALA A 60 -3.71 1.94 -9.44
N GLU A 61 -2.76 2.49 -10.17
CA GLU A 61 -2.62 2.31 -11.61
C GLU A 61 -1.41 1.41 -11.89
N ILE A 62 -1.60 0.41 -12.72
CA ILE A 62 -0.51 -0.46 -13.18
C ILE A 62 0.29 0.26 -14.26
N ARG A 63 1.61 0.31 -14.08
CA ARG A 63 2.55 0.89 -15.02
C ARG A 63 3.66 -0.10 -15.38
N PRO A 64 4.27 0.05 -16.57
CA PRO A 64 5.45 -0.71 -16.92
C PRO A 64 6.64 -0.22 -16.10
N ILE A 65 7.64 -1.07 -15.88
CA ILE A 65 8.86 -0.68 -15.16
C ILE A 65 9.68 0.36 -15.91
N GLN A 66 9.67 0.26 -17.25
CA GLN A 66 10.24 1.25 -18.15
C GLN A 66 9.30 1.50 -19.32
N ASN A 67 9.24 2.74 -19.78
CA ASN A 67 8.59 3.10 -21.02
C ASN A 67 9.44 4.14 -21.76
N ALA A 68 9.47 4.06 -23.05
CA ALA A 68 10.17 5.03 -23.90
C ALA A 68 9.37 5.29 -25.17
N GLU A 69 9.15 6.56 -25.45
CA GLU A 69 8.71 7.01 -26.77
C GLU A 69 9.93 7.14 -27.65
N LEU A 70 10.08 6.18 -28.55
CA LEU A 70 11.21 6.11 -29.46
C LEU A 70 10.97 7.01 -30.67
N ALA A 71 11.98 7.80 -31.02
CA ALA A 71 11.95 8.77 -32.12
C ALA A 71 13.27 8.73 -32.85
N PHE A 72 13.28 9.11 -34.14
CA PHE A 72 14.51 9.35 -34.85
C PHE A 72 15.11 10.71 -34.47
N GLU A 73 16.43 10.77 -34.35
CA GLU A 73 17.15 12.03 -34.12
C GLU A 73 17.24 12.92 -35.40
N VAL A 74 16.99 12.30 -36.56
CA VAL A 74 17.02 12.96 -37.89
C VAL A 74 15.65 12.82 -38.56
N GLN A 75 15.36 13.75 -39.47
CA GLN A 75 14.16 13.68 -40.29
C GLN A 75 14.41 12.82 -41.56
N GLY A 76 13.35 12.18 -42.05
CA GLY A 76 13.46 11.41 -43.29
C GLY A 76 12.18 10.67 -43.62
N ARG A 77 12.20 9.95 -44.73
CA ARG A 77 11.10 9.05 -45.11
C ARG A 77 11.30 7.68 -44.49
N LEU A 78 10.30 7.19 -43.80
CA LEU A 78 10.28 5.84 -43.26
C LEU A 78 10.16 4.82 -44.39
N ILE A 79 11.10 3.90 -44.51
CA ILE A 79 11.10 2.87 -45.56
C ILE A 79 10.73 1.49 -45.00
N GLU A 80 10.95 1.29 -43.70
CA GLU A 80 10.69 0.00 -43.04
C GLU A 80 10.25 0.19 -41.61
N LEU A 81 9.15 -0.46 -41.26
CA LEU A 81 8.59 -0.58 -39.90
C LEU A 81 8.11 -2.03 -39.74
N PRO A 82 9.05 -2.97 -39.47
CA PRO A 82 8.73 -4.39 -39.45
C PRO A 82 7.95 -4.84 -38.23
N VAL A 83 7.91 -4.02 -37.16
CA VAL A 83 7.29 -4.37 -35.90
C VAL A 83 5.81 -4.01 -35.86
N VAL A 84 5.03 -4.81 -35.13
CA VAL A 84 3.59 -4.58 -34.92
C VAL A 84 3.28 -4.35 -33.45
N GLU A 85 2.15 -3.68 -33.17
CA GLU A 85 1.69 -3.48 -31.80
C GLU A 85 1.42 -4.83 -31.10
N GLY A 86 1.91 -4.95 -29.86
CA GLY A 86 1.83 -6.18 -29.05
C GLY A 86 3.02 -7.13 -29.24
N GLU A 87 3.91 -6.89 -30.19
CA GLU A 87 5.10 -7.72 -30.45
C GLU A 87 6.16 -7.50 -29.36
N GLU A 88 6.85 -8.59 -28.97
CA GLU A 88 8.01 -8.53 -28.10
C GLU A 88 9.29 -8.36 -28.90
N VAL A 89 10.12 -7.42 -28.48
CA VAL A 89 11.38 -7.07 -29.11
C VAL A 89 12.53 -7.15 -28.10
N GLN A 90 13.73 -7.41 -28.62
CA GLN A 90 14.94 -7.50 -27.81
C GLN A 90 15.74 -6.18 -27.87
N ALA A 91 16.50 -5.92 -26.81
CA ALA A 91 17.45 -4.81 -26.81
C ALA A 91 18.41 -4.90 -28.01
N GLY A 92 18.62 -3.80 -28.72
CA GLY A 92 19.44 -3.76 -29.93
C GLY A 92 18.73 -4.19 -31.22
N GLN A 93 17.50 -4.70 -31.17
CA GLN A 93 16.69 -5.03 -32.34
C GLN A 93 16.32 -3.76 -33.11
N GLN A 94 16.44 -3.79 -34.45
CA GLN A 94 15.99 -2.68 -35.30
C GLN A 94 14.46 -2.68 -35.38
N LEU A 95 13.86 -1.55 -35.05
CA LEU A 95 12.41 -1.37 -35.00
C LEU A 95 11.89 -0.62 -36.23
N ALA A 96 12.69 0.27 -36.78
CA ALA A 96 12.33 1.06 -37.96
C ALA A 96 13.59 1.59 -38.67
N SER A 97 13.45 1.94 -39.93
CA SER A 97 14.52 2.61 -40.64
C SER A 97 14.00 3.70 -41.60
N LEU A 98 14.76 4.79 -41.68
CA LEU A 98 14.59 5.84 -42.67
C LEU A 98 15.39 5.51 -43.94
N ASP A 99 15.07 6.16 -45.05
CA ASP A 99 15.86 6.12 -46.27
C ASP A 99 17.28 6.64 -46.00
N PRO A 100 18.32 5.80 -46.08
CA PRO A 100 19.68 6.20 -45.74
C PRO A 100 20.44 6.84 -46.92
N ALA A 101 19.84 6.93 -48.12
CA ALA A 101 20.57 7.25 -49.35
C ALA A 101 21.28 8.62 -49.28
N ASP A 102 20.58 9.65 -48.80
CA ASP A 102 21.16 10.99 -48.65
C ASP A 102 22.26 11.02 -47.58
N PHE A 103 22.04 10.38 -46.45
CA PHE A 103 23.01 10.29 -45.35
C PHE A 103 24.26 9.50 -45.77
N GLN A 104 24.09 8.40 -46.54
CA GLN A 104 25.21 7.65 -47.07
C GLN A 104 26.06 8.51 -48.03
N SER A 105 25.42 9.38 -48.83
CA SER A 105 26.12 10.29 -49.73
C SER A 105 26.95 11.29 -48.94
N VAL A 106 26.44 11.84 -47.84
CA VAL A 106 27.18 12.77 -46.95
C VAL A 106 28.35 12.05 -46.28
N VAL A 107 28.19 10.79 -45.85
CA VAL A 107 29.29 9.97 -45.30
C VAL A 107 30.39 9.77 -46.35
N ASN A 108 30.02 9.43 -47.60
CA ASN A 108 30.99 9.21 -48.67
C ASN A 108 31.78 10.50 -48.99
N GLU A 109 31.13 11.66 -48.99
CA GLU A 109 31.78 12.97 -49.17
C GLU A 109 32.76 13.27 -48.04
N ALA A 110 32.31 13.13 -46.75
CA ALA A 110 33.16 13.37 -45.58
C ALA A 110 34.35 12.40 -45.52
N GLN A 111 34.15 11.13 -45.90
CA GLN A 111 35.21 10.11 -45.99
C GLN A 111 36.26 10.50 -47.04
N ALA A 112 35.84 10.99 -48.20
CA ALA A 112 36.76 11.44 -49.24
C ALA A 112 37.60 12.66 -48.79
N ALA A 113 36.97 13.61 -48.08
CA ALA A 113 37.63 14.76 -47.48
C ALA A 113 38.67 14.35 -46.45
N PHE A 114 38.28 13.42 -45.52
CA PHE A 114 39.19 12.88 -44.53
C PHE A 114 40.42 12.18 -45.17
N ASN A 115 40.21 11.30 -46.12
CA ASN A 115 41.28 10.59 -46.80
C ASN A 115 42.26 11.56 -47.51
N SER A 116 41.72 12.64 -48.07
CA SER A 116 42.55 13.68 -48.72
C SER A 116 43.37 14.46 -47.68
N ALA A 117 42.77 14.86 -46.58
CA ALA A 117 43.46 15.55 -45.49
C ALA A 117 44.53 14.66 -44.84
N GLU A 118 44.22 13.40 -44.55
CA GLU A 118 45.13 12.39 -44.00
C GLU A 118 46.35 12.16 -44.91
N SER A 119 46.10 11.99 -46.21
CA SER A 119 47.20 11.83 -47.20
C SER A 119 48.08 13.09 -47.25
N THR A 120 47.51 14.28 -47.12
CA THR A 120 48.25 15.52 -47.06
C THR A 120 49.09 15.62 -45.79
N TYR A 121 48.50 15.34 -44.65
CA TYR A 121 49.21 15.31 -43.37
C TYR A 121 50.37 14.32 -43.38
N GLY A 122 50.19 13.11 -43.88
CA GLY A 122 51.27 12.11 -43.99
C GLY A 122 52.45 12.62 -44.78
N ARG A 123 52.21 13.32 -45.97
CA ARG A 123 53.26 13.95 -46.73
C ARG A 123 53.97 15.08 -45.97
N TYR A 124 53.21 15.88 -45.20
CA TYR A 124 53.82 17.00 -44.44
C TYR A 124 54.59 16.45 -43.21
N LEU A 125 54.20 15.35 -42.65
CA LEU A 125 54.97 14.68 -41.59
C LEU A 125 56.33 14.22 -42.05
N ASP A 126 56.40 13.55 -43.24
CA ASP A 126 57.66 13.11 -43.86
C ASP A 126 58.61 14.31 -44.22
N LEU A 127 57.99 15.38 -44.64
CA LEU A 127 58.75 16.62 -45.01
C LEU A 127 59.20 17.44 -43.79
N PHE A 128 58.43 17.39 -42.71
CA PHE A 128 58.73 18.05 -41.44
C PHE A 128 59.92 17.40 -40.76
N ASP A 129 60.01 16.10 -40.79
CA ASP A 129 61.13 15.31 -40.24
C ASP A 129 62.45 15.60 -40.94
N THR A 130 62.38 15.96 -42.24
CA THR A 130 63.55 16.37 -43.05
C THR A 130 63.81 17.86 -43.00
N GLY A 131 63.03 18.69 -42.30
CA GLY A 131 63.13 20.14 -42.22
C GLY A 131 62.72 20.88 -43.51
N ALA A 132 61.98 20.20 -44.41
CA ALA A 132 61.60 20.76 -45.71
C ALA A 132 60.33 21.64 -45.67
N VAL A 133 59.57 21.62 -44.57
CA VAL A 133 58.38 22.44 -44.35
C VAL A 133 58.42 23.15 -42.96
N SER A 134 57.67 24.27 -42.83
CA SER A 134 57.61 25.01 -41.59
C SER A 134 56.70 24.32 -40.60
N ALA A 135 56.91 24.51 -39.27
CA ALA A 135 56.03 24.03 -38.22
C ALA A 135 54.58 24.50 -38.41
N GLN A 136 54.39 25.76 -38.83
CA GLN A 136 53.07 26.33 -39.13
C GLN A 136 52.31 25.54 -40.21
N ALA A 137 53.05 25.12 -41.28
CA ALA A 137 52.41 24.34 -42.35
C ALA A 137 52.08 22.94 -41.95
N PHE A 138 52.89 22.30 -41.10
CA PHE A 138 52.63 21.01 -40.49
C PHE A 138 51.41 21.09 -39.55
N ASP A 139 51.39 22.05 -38.62
CA ASP A 139 50.27 22.28 -37.70
C ASP A 139 48.94 22.54 -38.43
N LEU A 140 49.00 23.20 -39.61
CA LEU A 140 47.82 23.42 -40.44
C LEU A 140 47.30 22.09 -41.04
N ALA A 141 48.22 21.25 -41.53
CA ALA A 141 47.86 19.95 -42.09
C ALA A 141 47.26 19.05 -41.02
N GLU A 142 47.83 19.07 -39.81
CA GLU A 142 47.30 18.32 -38.63
C GLU A 142 45.87 18.77 -38.30
N ARG A 143 45.64 20.08 -38.11
CA ARG A 143 44.30 20.62 -37.84
C ARG A 143 43.29 20.27 -38.93
N ASN A 144 43.71 20.23 -40.20
CA ASN A 144 42.80 19.88 -41.29
C ASN A 144 42.34 18.40 -41.22
N VAL A 145 43.20 17.50 -40.76
CA VAL A 145 42.82 16.08 -40.51
C VAL A 145 41.84 16.01 -39.37
N GLU A 146 42.10 16.73 -38.26
CA GLU A 146 41.20 16.74 -37.11
C GLU A 146 39.79 17.25 -37.46
N VAL A 147 39.71 18.33 -38.24
CA VAL A 147 38.44 18.89 -38.73
C VAL A 147 37.72 17.90 -39.65
N ALA A 148 38.42 17.26 -40.58
CA ALA A 148 37.85 16.30 -41.51
C ALA A 148 37.37 15.03 -40.78
N ALA A 149 38.12 14.58 -39.76
CA ALA A 149 37.73 13.46 -38.91
C ALA A 149 36.44 13.76 -38.15
N ALA A 150 36.31 14.95 -37.53
CA ALA A 150 35.11 15.37 -36.83
C ALA A 150 33.88 15.48 -37.76
N GLN A 151 34.10 15.94 -39.01
CA GLN A 151 33.03 15.98 -40.02
C GLN A 151 32.56 14.58 -40.42
N LEU A 152 33.50 13.63 -40.60
CA LEU A 152 33.18 12.24 -40.90
C LEU A 152 32.42 11.60 -39.77
N GLU A 153 32.82 11.79 -38.51
CA GLU A 153 32.13 11.29 -37.34
C GLU A 153 30.69 11.81 -37.28
N THR A 154 30.50 13.11 -37.53
CA THR A 154 29.15 13.71 -37.57
C THR A 154 28.28 13.10 -38.66
N ALA A 155 28.85 12.89 -39.88
CA ALA A 155 28.14 12.26 -40.99
C ALA A 155 27.76 10.81 -40.66
N MET A 156 28.68 10.04 -40.08
CA MET A 156 28.44 8.65 -39.66
C MET A 156 27.36 8.56 -38.56
N LYS A 157 27.37 9.51 -37.60
CA LYS A 157 26.32 9.61 -36.62
C LYS A 157 24.98 9.84 -37.30
N GLY A 158 24.86 10.78 -38.20
CA GLY A 158 23.62 11.05 -38.95
C GLY A 158 23.10 9.81 -39.68
N LEU A 159 23.98 9.03 -40.31
CA LEU A 159 23.62 7.76 -40.95
C LEU A 159 23.14 6.72 -39.93
N ASN A 160 23.81 6.60 -38.79
CA ASN A 160 23.37 5.69 -37.74
C ASN A 160 21.99 6.07 -37.15
N ASP A 161 21.74 7.38 -37.03
CA ASP A 161 20.49 7.94 -36.54
C ASP A 161 19.29 7.69 -37.49
N THR A 162 19.53 7.16 -38.72
CA THR A 162 18.47 6.67 -39.63
C THR A 162 17.89 5.32 -39.20
N ARG A 163 18.49 4.65 -38.23
CA ARG A 163 18.02 3.37 -37.71
C ARG A 163 17.47 3.56 -36.31
N LEU A 164 16.24 3.14 -36.08
CA LEU A 164 15.62 3.13 -34.77
C LEU A 164 15.80 1.77 -34.16
N ILE A 165 16.54 1.70 -33.06
CA ILE A 165 16.81 0.44 -32.33
C ILE A 165 16.17 0.47 -30.95
N ALA A 166 15.80 -0.71 -30.45
CA ALA A 166 15.25 -0.89 -29.10
C ALA A 166 16.35 -0.66 -28.04
N PRO A 167 16.21 0.30 -27.11
CA PRO A 167 17.19 0.55 -26.06
C PRO A 167 17.15 -0.53 -24.95
N PHE A 168 16.03 -1.22 -24.79
CA PHE A 168 15.83 -2.32 -23.87
C PHE A 168 14.85 -3.34 -24.47
N SER A 169 14.83 -4.55 -23.91
CA SER A 169 13.85 -5.59 -24.30
C SER A 169 12.48 -5.28 -23.71
N GLY A 170 11.43 -5.43 -24.52
CA GLY A 170 10.08 -5.10 -24.07
C GLY A 170 9.06 -5.37 -25.17
N ARG A 171 7.86 -4.81 -24.99
CA ARG A 171 6.74 -4.96 -25.91
C ARG A 171 6.44 -3.62 -26.62
N VAL A 172 6.20 -3.67 -27.91
CA VAL A 172 5.70 -2.52 -28.68
C VAL A 172 4.26 -2.26 -28.24
N SER A 173 4.05 -1.18 -27.51
CA SER A 173 2.71 -0.82 -27.02
C SER A 173 1.89 -0.10 -28.08
N ARG A 174 2.53 0.79 -28.84
CA ARG A 174 1.88 1.59 -29.89
C ARG A 174 2.85 2.00 -30.97
N THR A 175 2.37 2.11 -32.19
CA THR A 175 3.02 2.77 -33.31
C THR A 175 2.26 4.06 -33.65
N TYR A 176 2.99 5.17 -33.81
CA TYR A 176 2.39 6.49 -34.07
C TYR A 176 2.45 6.90 -35.53
N VAL A 177 3.12 6.14 -36.37
CA VAL A 177 3.35 6.42 -37.77
C VAL A 177 3.13 5.18 -38.62
N ASP A 178 2.76 5.40 -39.86
CA ASP A 178 2.61 4.34 -40.86
C ASP A 178 3.87 4.19 -41.70
N ASN A 179 4.06 3.00 -42.27
CA ASN A 179 5.15 2.74 -43.21
C ASN A 179 5.09 3.69 -44.41
N PHE A 180 6.24 4.12 -44.91
CA PHE A 180 6.40 5.08 -45.99
C PHE A 180 5.98 6.55 -45.70
N SER A 181 5.65 6.86 -44.45
CA SER A 181 5.39 8.24 -44.02
C SER A 181 6.70 9.05 -43.90
N ASN A 182 6.58 10.38 -43.96
CA ASN A 182 7.66 11.26 -43.59
C ASN A 182 7.61 11.58 -42.11
N VAL A 183 8.74 11.42 -41.41
CA VAL A 183 8.87 11.71 -39.97
C VAL A 183 9.83 12.89 -39.76
N GLN A 184 9.51 13.69 -38.75
CA GLN A 184 10.35 14.78 -38.29
C GLN A 184 11.33 14.28 -37.22
N ALA A 185 12.46 14.99 -37.08
CA ALA A 185 13.37 14.71 -35.96
C ALA A 185 12.62 14.84 -34.61
N LYS A 186 12.83 13.88 -33.70
CA LYS A 186 12.21 13.80 -32.37
C LYS A 186 10.67 13.61 -32.36
N GLN A 187 10.10 13.29 -33.52
CA GLN A 187 8.69 12.86 -33.59
C GLN A 187 8.58 11.42 -33.06
N ALA A 188 7.68 11.17 -32.10
CA ALA A 188 7.42 9.84 -31.58
C ALA A 188 6.97 8.88 -32.72
N VAL A 189 7.62 7.73 -32.78
CA VAL A 189 7.37 6.68 -33.79
C VAL A 189 6.80 5.44 -33.12
N ILE A 190 7.40 4.99 -32.02
CA ILE A 190 7.04 3.75 -31.31
C ILE A 190 7.03 4.03 -29.80
N LEU A 191 6.01 3.54 -29.09
CA LEU A 191 6.01 3.42 -27.64
C LEU A 191 6.46 2.01 -27.26
N LEU A 192 7.65 1.91 -26.67
CA LEU A 192 8.21 0.65 -26.17
C LEU A 192 8.04 0.59 -24.65
N GLN A 193 7.55 -0.54 -24.13
CA GLN A 193 7.30 -0.76 -22.71
C GLN A 193 7.96 -2.06 -22.24
N ASP A 194 8.68 -1.99 -21.12
CA ASP A 194 9.15 -3.18 -20.43
C ASP A 194 8.06 -3.64 -19.45
N THR A 195 7.49 -4.81 -19.72
CA THR A 195 6.45 -5.45 -18.93
C THR A 195 6.95 -6.71 -18.22
N SER A 196 8.27 -6.94 -18.16
CA SER A 196 8.87 -8.07 -17.43
C SER A 196 8.57 -8.02 -15.94
N SER A 197 8.51 -6.84 -15.37
CA SER A 197 7.92 -6.54 -14.07
C SER A 197 6.98 -5.35 -14.22
N LEU A 198 6.04 -5.20 -13.30
CA LEU A 198 5.08 -4.10 -13.29
C LEU A 198 5.20 -3.28 -12.01
N GLU A 199 4.76 -2.04 -12.10
CA GLU A 199 4.66 -1.15 -10.94
C GLU A 199 3.20 -0.76 -10.69
N ALA A 200 2.78 -0.80 -9.43
CA ALA A 200 1.54 -0.18 -8.98
C ALA A 200 1.86 1.22 -8.43
N LEU A 201 1.36 2.24 -9.10
CA LEU A 201 1.45 3.62 -8.63
C LEU A 201 0.27 3.92 -7.72
N VAL A 202 0.55 4.25 -6.47
CA VAL A 202 -0.43 4.57 -5.42
C VAL A 202 -0.24 5.98 -4.95
N ASN A 203 -1.34 6.64 -4.60
CA ASN A 203 -1.34 7.93 -3.95
C ASN A 203 -1.76 7.77 -2.48
N VAL A 204 -0.81 7.93 -1.55
CA VAL A 204 -1.02 7.75 -0.11
C VAL A 204 -1.34 9.10 0.54
N PRO A 205 -2.46 9.26 1.24
CA PRO A 205 -2.80 10.47 1.97
C PRO A 205 -1.78 10.82 3.06
N GLU A 206 -1.56 12.12 3.30
CA GLU A 206 -0.62 12.61 4.30
C GLU A 206 -0.87 12.02 5.69
N GLN A 207 -2.13 11.91 6.10
CA GLN A 207 -2.52 11.37 7.42
C GLN A 207 -2.07 9.91 7.62
N ASP A 208 -2.05 9.09 6.56
CA ASP A 208 -1.64 7.70 6.63
C ASP A 208 -0.11 7.59 6.58
N TRP A 209 0.53 8.52 5.87
CA TRP A 209 1.97 8.61 5.81
C TRP A 209 2.59 8.96 7.17
N GLN A 210 1.95 9.82 7.96
CA GLN A 210 2.40 10.19 9.30
C GLN A 210 2.38 9.02 10.30
N ARG A 211 1.58 7.98 10.04
CA ARG A 211 1.56 6.75 10.84
C ARG A 211 2.80 5.87 10.63
N ALA A 212 3.57 6.14 9.58
CA ALA A 212 4.76 5.37 9.28
C ALA A 212 5.90 5.74 10.22
N ARG A 213 6.64 4.73 10.73
CA ARG A 213 7.81 4.97 11.58
C ARG A 213 8.86 5.81 10.83
N PRO A 214 9.36 6.91 11.43
CA PRO A 214 10.49 7.64 10.86
C PRO A 214 11.78 6.82 10.96
N GLY A 215 12.73 7.09 10.06
CA GLY A 215 14.10 6.56 10.15
C GLY A 215 14.32 5.13 9.70
N ILE A 216 13.31 4.44 9.14
CA ILE A 216 13.47 3.10 8.54
C ILE A 216 13.72 3.21 7.03
N THR A 217 14.49 2.27 6.48
CA THR A 217 14.75 2.17 5.04
C THR A 217 13.50 1.71 4.26
N LEU A 218 13.50 1.90 2.93
CA LEU A 218 12.42 1.40 2.07
C LEU A 218 12.23 -0.11 2.18
N ALA A 219 13.31 -0.87 2.20
CA ALA A 219 13.26 -2.33 2.33
C ALA A 219 12.62 -2.74 3.67
N GLN A 220 13.06 -2.15 4.79
CA GLN A 220 12.46 -2.39 6.10
C GLN A 220 10.98 -2.00 6.15
N ARG A 221 10.62 -0.90 5.48
CA ARG A 221 9.23 -0.47 5.38
C ARG A 221 8.40 -1.48 4.59
N SER A 222 8.91 -1.95 3.46
CA SER A 222 8.23 -2.93 2.62
C SER A 222 7.99 -4.26 3.37
N GLU A 223 9.00 -4.75 4.10
CA GLU A 223 8.87 -5.94 4.94
C GLU A 223 7.84 -5.75 6.06
N LEU A 224 7.81 -4.56 6.67
CA LEU A 224 6.90 -4.24 7.76
C LEU A 224 5.45 -4.22 7.32
N VAL A 225 5.16 -3.60 6.16
CA VAL A 225 3.77 -3.37 5.69
C VAL A 225 3.26 -4.42 4.70
N ARG A 226 4.10 -5.31 4.23
CA ARG A 226 3.80 -6.43 3.33
C ARG A 226 2.76 -6.08 2.27
N PRO A 227 3.06 -5.14 1.38
CA PRO A 227 2.10 -4.65 0.41
C PRO A 227 1.71 -5.75 -0.57
N ARG A 228 0.44 -5.78 -0.94
CA ARG A 228 -0.14 -6.70 -1.92
C ARG A 228 -0.92 -5.92 -2.95
N VAL A 229 -0.80 -6.33 -4.19
CA VAL A 229 -1.56 -5.78 -5.31
C VAL A 229 -2.66 -6.76 -5.68
N SER A 230 -3.89 -6.29 -5.72
CA SER A 230 -5.03 -7.04 -6.24
C SER A 230 -5.63 -6.31 -7.44
N ILE A 231 -6.06 -7.06 -8.43
CA ILE A 231 -6.62 -6.52 -9.67
C ILE A 231 -8.14 -6.56 -9.58
N ALA A 232 -8.79 -5.43 -9.78
CA ALA A 232 -10.24 -5.32 -9.64
C ALA A 232 -11.04 -6.30 -10.52
N SER A 233 -10.51 -6.63 -11.71
CA SER A 233 -11.12 -7.59 -12.63
C SER A 233 -10.89 -9.07 -12.25
N ILE A 234 -10.02 -9.38 -11.27
CA ILE A 234 -9.65 -10.73 -10.84
C ILE A 234 -9.72 -10.81 -9.32
N PRO A 235 -10.92 -10.87 -8.75
CA PRO A 235 -11.08 -10.84 -7.30
C PRO A 235 -10.50 -12.08 -6.63
N GLY A 236 -9.95 -11.90 -5.43
CA GLY A 236 -9.43 -12.98 -4.59
C GLY A 236 -8.00 -13.41 -4.90
N ARG A 237 -7.27 -12.66 -5.71
CA ARG A 237 -5.88 -12.92 -6.02
C ARG A 237 -5.00 -11.72 -5.63
N ASP A 238 -4.23 -11.91 -4.56
CA ASP A 238 -3.29 -10.95 -4.04
C ASP A 238 -1.88 -11.30 -4.53
N ILE A 239 -1.23 -10.35 -5.20
CA ILE A 239 0.14 -10.48 -5.70
C ILE A 239 1.07 -9.73 -4.73
N PRO A 240 2.08 -10.39 -4.16
CA PRO A 240 3.03 -9.70 -3.29
C PRO A 240 3.78 -8.62 -4.07
N ALA A 241 3.98 -7.47 -3.42
CA ALA A 241 4.67 -6.35 -4.02
C ALA A 241 5.72 -5.78 -3.07
N VAL A 242 6.69 -5.05 -3.63
CA VAL A 242 7.79 -4.43 -2.90
C VAL A 242 7.76 -2.93 -3.15
N LEU A 243 7.80 -2.15 -2.07
CA LEU A 243 7.93 -0.70 -2.17
C LEU A 243 9.32 -0.32 -2.67
N THR A 244 9.40 0.24 -3.87
CA THR A 244 10.67 0.63 -4.52
C THR A 244 10.96 2.11 -4.42
N GLU A 245 9.93 2.94 -4.44
CA GLU A 245 10.08 4.39 -4.45
C GLU A 245 8.89 5.06 -3.77
N PHE A 246 9.14 6.21 -3.14
CA PHE A 246 8.07 7.12 -2.73
C PHE A 246 8.49 8.58 -2.91
N SER A 247 7.52 9.42 -3.24
CA SER A 247 7.73 10.86 -3.33
C SER A 247 7.88 11.45 -1.93
N THR A 248 8.87 12.33 -1.75
CA THR A 248 9.04 13.13 -0.53
C THR A 248 8.33 14.49 -0.61
N ALA A 249 7.80 14.83 -1.80
CA ALA A 249 6.97 15.99 -2.02
C ALA A 249 5.52 15.57 -2.23
N ALA A 250 4.60 16.18 -1.50
CA ALA A 250 3.18 15.95 -1.69
C ALA A 250 2.69 16.62 -2.97
N ASP A 251 1.77 15.98 -3.67
CA ASP A 251 1.00 16.63 -4.72
C ASP A 251 0.17 17.79 -4.11
N PRO A 252 0.31 19.03 -4.61
CA PRO A 252 -0.32 20.19 -3.99
C PRO A 252 -1.86 20.21 -4.11
N VAL A 253 -2.42 19.47 -5.07
CA VAL A 253 -3.86 19.42 -5.32
C VAL A 253 -4.53 18.34 -4.48
N THR A 254 -3.97 17.12 -4.52
CA THR A 254 -4.56 15.95 -3.86
C THR A 254 -4.06 15.77 -2.42
N ARG A 255 -2.95 16.42 -2.03
CA ARG A 255 -2.26 16.26 -0.73
C ARG A 255 -1.91 14.80 -0.45
N THR A 256 -1.43 14.12 -1.48
CA THR A 256 -0.99 12.73 -1.41
C THR A 256 0.47 12.60 -1.78
N PHE A 257 1.11 11.56 -1.28
CA PHE A 257 2.47 11.18 -1.65
C PHE A 257 2.41 9.98 -2.60
N GLY A 258 3.03 10.11 -3.77
CA GLY A 258 3.14 9.00 -4.72
C GLY A 258 4.07 7.91 -4.18
N ALA A 259 3.65 6.66 -4.25
CA ALA A 259 4.48 5.50 -3.95
C ALA A 259 4.42 4.50 -5.10
N ARG A 260 5.56 3.88 -5.42
CA ARG A 260 5.67 2.84 -6.44
C ARG A 260 5.98 1.50 -5.80
N LEU A 261 5.17 0.53 -6.15
CA LEU A 261 5.31 -0.83 -5.67
C LEU A 261 5.54 -1.74 -6.86
N ARG A 262 6.73 -2.38 -6.91
CA ARG A 262 7.06 -3.36 -7.94
C ARG A 262 6.48 -4.70 -7.59
N PHE A 263 5.96 -5.39 -8.60
CA PHE A 263 5.52 -6.77 -8.51
C PHE A 263 5.76 -7.49 -9.83
N ASP A 264 5.93 -8.80 -9.77
CA ASP A 264 6.08 -9.63 -10.95
C ASP A 264 4.70 -10.18 -11.34
N PRO A 265 4.27 -9.94 -12.59
CA PRO A 265 2.99 -10.46 -13.06
C PRO A 265 3.04 -12.00 -13.06
N PRO A 266 2.02 -12.69 -12.52
CA PRO A 266 1.92 -14.14 -12.64
C PRO A 266 1.77 -14.55 -14.12
N ASP A 267 2.43 -15.64 -14.52
CA ASP A 267 2.46 -16.13 -15.92
C ASP A 267 1.08 -16.44 -16.51
N ASP A 268 0.11 -16.76 -15.65
CA ASP A 268 -1.26 -17.10 -16.03
C ASP A 268 -2.19 -15.88 -16.13
N LEU A 269 -1.68 -14.66 -15.89
CA LEU A 269 -2.43 -13.42 -15.95
C LEU A 269 -1.84 -12.44 -16.98
N ALA A 270 -2.65 -12.08 -17.97
CA ALA A 270 -2.30 -11.03 -18.91
C ALA A 270 -2.56 -9.64 -18.27
N LEU A 271 -1.60 -9.13 -17.51
CA LEU A 271 -1.67 -7.80 -16.92
C LEU A 271 -1.04 -6.78 -17.87
N LEU A 272 -1.80 -5.74 -18.17
CA LEU A 272 -1.36 -4.68 -19.08
C LEU A 272 -1.22 -3.34 -18.33
N PRO A 273 -0.22 -2.52 -18.69
CA PRO A 273 -0.13 -1.16 -18.21
C PRO A 273 -1.42 -0.37 -18.49
N GLY A 274 -1.81 0.49 -17.55
CA GLY A 274 -3.07 1.23 -17.60
C GLY A 274 -4.26 0.54 -16.91
N MET A 275 -4.13 -0.73 -16.50
CA MET A 275 -5.16 -1.39 -15.69
C MET A 275 -5.23 -0.79 -14.30
N THR A 276 -6.44 -0.81 -13.71
CA THR A 276 -6.68 -0.39 -12.33
C THR A 276 -6.46 -1.56 -11.37
N ALA A 277 -5.74 -1.27 -10.29
CA ALA A 277 -5.49 -2.20 -9.20
C ALA A 277 -5.86 -1.58 -7.85
N GLU A 278 -5.92 -2.41 -6.82
CA GLU A 278 -5.99 -1.99 -5.42
C GLU A 278 -4.74 -2.48 -4.70
N VAL A 279 -4.07 -1.59 -4.00
CA VAL A 279 -2.95 -1.97 -3.13
C VAL A 279 -3.46 -2.07 -1.71
N THR A 280 -3.29 -3.25 -1.12
CA THR A 280 -3.57 -3.51 0.29
C THR A 280 -2.26 -3.51 1.08
N ILE A 281 -2.24 -2.76 2.16
CA ILE A 281 -1.10 -2.61 3.06
C ILE A 281 -1.53 -3.06 4.45
N ASP A 282 -0.86 -4.07 5.00
CA ASP A 282 -1.08 -4.55 6.37
C ASP A 282 -0.06 -3.87 7.29
N ILE A 283 -0.52 -2.94 8.11
CA ILE A 283 0.34 -2.29 9.10
C ILE A 283 0.18 -3.04 10.42
N PRO A 284 1.17 -3.81 10.88
CA PRO A 284 1.07 -4.52 12.16
C PRO A 284 1.00 -3.54 13.33
N ALA A 285 0.36 -3.95 14.41
CA ALA A 285 0.14 -3.10 15.60
C ALA A 285 1.43 -2.51 16.16
N GLU A 286 2.51 -3.29 16.14
CA GLU A 286 3.84 -2.88 16.60
C GLU A 286 4.39 -1.71 15.78
N ALA A 287 4.02 -1.62 14.51
CA ALA A 287 4.44 -0.54 13.61
C ALA A 287 3.73 0.78 13.91
N LEU A 288 2.54 0.71 14.47
CA LEU A 288 1.74 1.87 14.84
C LEU A 288 2.14 2.49 16.18
N GLY A 289 3.15 1.93 16.87
CA GLY A 289 3.55 2.37 18.21
C GLY A 289 2.45 2.11 19.25
N ALA A 290 1.43 1.38 18.88
CA ALA A 290 0.40 0.96 19.81
C ALA A 290 0.99 -0.18 20.66
N SER A 291 1.24 0.07 21.93
CA SER A 291 1.10 -0.97 22.94
C SER A 291 -0.17 -1.75 22.59
N ALA A 292 -0.12 -3.08 22.59
CA ALA A 292 -1.17 -3.95 22.09
C ALA A 292 -2.56 -3.40 22.46
N ALA A 293 -3.17 -2.67 21.52
CA ALA A 293 -4.48 -2.07 21.80
C ALA A 293 -5.50 -3.19 21.76
N VAL A 294 -6.06 -3.44 22.89
CA VAL A 294 -7.16 -4.38 23.05
C VAL A 294 -8.43 -3.73 22.54
N TRP A 295 -9.08 -4.37 21.57
CA TRP A 295 -10.40 -3.96 21.09
C TRP A 295 -11.42 -4.96 21.60
N ILE A 296 -12.50 -4.47 22.19
CA ILE A 296 -13.63 -5.28 22.62
C ILE A 296 -14.94 -4.68 22.11
N PRO A 297 -15.99 -5.48 21.89
CA PRO A 297 -17.30 -4.94 21.55
C PRO A 297 -17.75 -3.91 22.60
N SER A 298 -18.24 -2.77 22.17
CA SER A 298 -18.69 -1.68 23.06
C SER A 298 -19.79 -2.11 24.01
N VAL A 299 -20.56 -3.14 23.65
CA VAL A 299 -21.59 -3.76 24.52
C VAL A 299 -21.02 -4.46 25.76
N ALA A 300 -19.73 -4.76 25.79
CA ALA A 300 -19.05 -5.36 26.96
C ALA A 300 -18.65 -4.32 27.99
N VAL A 301 -18.64 -3.04 27.64
CA VAL A 301 -18.22 -1.94 28.52
C VAL A 301 -19.42 -1.36 29.23
N LEU A 302 -19.34 -1.34 30.57
CA LEU A 302 -20.31 -0.70 31.44
C LEU A 302 -19.74 0.66 31.88
N ALA A 303 -20.48 1.74 31.64
CA ALA A 303 -20.19 3.02 32.24
C ALA A 303 -20.97 3.16 33.56
N ASP A 304 -20.30 3.66 34.59
CA ASP A 304 -20.97 3.99 35.83
C ASP A 304 -21.37 5.48 35.85
N ASP A 305 -22.19 5.88 36.84
CA ASP A 305 -22.73 7.25 36.97
C ASP A 305 -21.63 8.33 37.13
N VAL A 306 -20.41 7.92 37.44
CA VAL A 306 -19.24 8.81 37.64
C VAL A 306 -18.36 8.89 36.37
N GLY A 307 -18.74 8.16 35.30
CA GLY A 307 -18.01 8.13 34.03
C GLY A 307 -16.83 7.15 34.00
N SER A 308 -16.70 6.27 34.99
CA SER A 308 -15.70 5.20 34.98
C SER A 308 -16.18 4.03 34.13
N ALA A 309 -15.35 3.55 33.23
CA ALA A 309 -15.66 2.40 32.41
C ALA A 309 -15.21 1.11 33.12
N THR A 310 -16.03 0.08 33.06
CA THR A 310 -15.73 -1.24 33.66
C THR A 310 -16.17 -2.35 32.72
N VAL A 311 -15.52 -3.50 32.81
CA VAL A 311 -15.88 -4.73 32.12
C VAL A 311 -15.95 -5.88 33.08
N TRP A 312 -16.65 -6.96 32.70
CA TRP A 312 -16.64 -8.20 33.45
C TRP A 312 -15.60 -9.15 32.91
N THR A 313 -14.53 -9.41 33.67
CA THR A 313 -13.54 -10.46 33.36
C THR A 313 -14.00 -11.78 33.94
N VAL A 314 -13.75 -12.88 33.25
CA VAL A 314 -14.14 -14.24 33.62
C VAL A 314 -12.88 -15.02 33.96
N ASP A 315 -12.81 -15.54 35.21
CA ASP A 315 -11.72 -16.43 35.60
C ASP A 315 -11.86 -17.76 34.87
N SER A 316 -10.77 -18.22 34.25
CA SER A 316 -10.76 -19.41 33.41
C SER A 316 -10.91 -20.72 34.21
N THR A 317 -10.63 -20.70 35.52
CA THR A 317 -10.65 -21.89 36.39
C THR A 317 -11.94 -22.00 37.17
N THR A 318 -12.40 -20.88 37.73
CA THR A 318 -13.57 -20.85 38.58
C THR A 318 -14.86 -20.48 37.86
N MET A 319 -14.75 -19.97 36.61
CA MET A 319 -15.86 -19.44 35.82
C MET A 319 -16.64 -18.34 36.54
N GLN A 320 -16.01 -17.63 37.47
CA GLN A 320 -16.58 -16.49 38.17
C GLN A 320 -16.25 -15.18 37.44
N VAL A 321 -17.19 -14.24 37.50
CA VAL A 321 -16.99 -12.91 36.91
C VAL A 321 -16.51 -11.90 37.93
N HIS A 322 -15.52 -11.09 37.52
CA HIS A 322 -14.96 -10.00 38.34
C HIS A 322 -15.08 -8.69 37.62
N ARG A 323 -15.43 -7.63 38.34
CA ARG A 323 -15.54 -6.28 37.77
C ARG A 323 -14.17 -5.65 37.69
N THR A 324 -13.68 -5.40 36.44
CA THR A 324 -12.38 -4.83 36.19
C THR A 324 -12.55 -3.42 35.62
N GLY A 325 -11.92 -2.43 36.25
CA GLY A 325 -11.86 -1.04 35.73
C GLY A 325 -10.99 -0.95 34.51
N VAL A 326 -11.48 -0.28 33.47
CA VAL A 326 -10.74 -0.10 32.22
C VAL A 326 -10.73 1.38 31.81
N GLU A 327 -9.68 1.78 31.13
CA GLU A 327 -9.61 3.07 30.48
C GLU A 327 -9.94 2.89 28.99
N VAL A 328 -10.96 3.59 28.52
CA VAL A 328 -11.45 3.47 27.16
C VAL A 328 -10.90 4.58 26.27
N GLY A 329 -10.64 4.24 24.99
CA GLY A 329 -10.19 5.14 23.96
C GLY A 329 -11.23 5.35 22.85
N ALA A 330 -10.77 5.44 21.61
CA ALA A 330 -11.61 5.69 20.45
C ALA A 330 -12.55 4.51 20.15
N LEU A 331 -13.76 4.83 19.67
CA LEU A 331 -14.72 3.88 19.13
C LEU A 331 -14.47 3.68 17.62
N SER A 332 -14.47 2.43 17.17
CA SER A 332 -14.35 2.08 15.74
C SER A 332 -15.43 1.06 15.39
N GLY A 333 -16.46 1.50 14.68
CA GLY A 333 -17.62 0.64 14.39
C GLY A 333 -18.34 0.21 15.66
N ALA A 334 -18.44 -1.10 15.88
CA ALA A 334 -19.05 -1.71 17.09
C ALA A 334 -18.04 -1.91 18.23
N ASP A 335 -16.73 -1.70 17.98
CA ASP A 335 -15.67 -2.01 18.93
C ASP A 335 -15.10 -0.74 19.56
N ILE A 336 -14.71 -0.85 20.83
CA ILE A 336 -14.08 0.21 21.60
C ILE A 336 -12.64 -0.19 21.98
N ARG A 337 -11.74 0.73 21.87
CA ARG A 337 -10.33 0.55 22.23
C ARG A 337 -10.17 0.62 23.75
N ILE A 338 -9.50 -0.36 24.34
CA ILE A 338 -9.10 -0.33 25.74
C ILE A 338 -7.63 0.12 25.82
N LEU A 339 -7.39 1.18 26.56
CA LEU A 339 -6.05 1.76 26.77
C LEU A 339 -5.30 1.10 27.92
N SER A 340 -6.02 0.72 28.99
CA SER A 340 -5.47 0.05 30.16
C SER A 340 -6.55 -0.75 30.88
N GLY A 341 -6.13 -1.72 31.71
CA GLY A 341 -7.03 -2.52 32.55
C GLY A 341 -7.33 -3.93 32.04
N LEU A 342 -6.95 -4.28 30.79
CA LEU A 342 -7.05 -5.65 30.26
C LEU A 342 -5.73 -6.09 29.64
N ALA A 343 -5.44 -7.37 29.77
CA ALA A 343 -4.31 -8.03 29.13
C ALA A 343 -4.77 -8.94 27.98
N VAL A 344 -3.88 -9.22 27.05
CA VAL A 344 -4.10 -10.24 26.02
C VAL A 344 -4.22 -11.60 26.68
N GLY A 345 -5.29 -12.31 26.37
CA GLY A 345 -5.62 -13.60 27.00
C GLY A 345 -6.73 -13.51 28.05
N ASP A 346 -7.08 -12.31 28.53
CA ASP A 346 -8.20 -12.14 29.44
C ASP A 346 -9.51 -12.55 28.76
N ARG A 347 -10.43 -13.09 29.53
CA ARG A 347 -11.76 -13.48 29.06
C ARG A 347 -12.77 -12.44 29.55
N VAL A 348 -13.51 -11.85 28.63
CA VAL A 348 -14.48 -10.78 28.93
C VAL A 348 -15.87 -11.20 28.52
N ALA A 349 -16.85 -10.94 29.40
CA ALA A 349 -18.26 -11.16 29.10
C ALA A 349 -18.76 -10.12 28.09
N VAL A 350 -19.34 -10.58 26.97
CA VAL A 350 -19.87 -9.69 25.91
C VAL A 350 -21.37 -9.74 25.77
N SER A 351 -22.04 -10.54 26.58
CA SER A 351 -23.52 -10.59 26.64
C SER A 351 -24.02 -10.67 28.07
N GLY A 352 -25.22 -10.13 28.31
CA GLY A 352 -25.85 -10.17 29.63
C GLY A 352 -25.18 -9.33 30.72
N VAL A 353 -24.25 -8.46 30.36
CA VAL A 353 -23.34 -7.71 31.25
C VAL A 353 -24.04 -6.90 32.34
N HIS A 354 -25.25 -6.38 32.09
CA HIS A 354 -26.06 -5.63 33.07
C HIS A 354 -26.67 -6.50 34.19
N ASN A 355 -26.69 -7.82 34.03
CA ASN A 355 -27.29 -8.76 34.99
C ASN A 355 -26.24 -9.54 35.78
N LEU A 356 -24.93 -9.27 35.54
CA LEU A 356 -23.84 -9.91 36.24
C LEU A 356 -23.59 -9.21 37.59
N ARG A 357 -23.08 -9.96 38.55
CA ARG A 357 -22.67 -9.48 39.87
C ARG A 357 -21.29 -10.03 40.19
N GLU A 358 -20.58 -9.34 41.07
CA GLU A 358 -19.27 -9.75 41.53
C GLU A 358 -19.31 -11.19 42.10
N GLY A 359 -18.40 -12.06 41.65
CA GLY A 359 -18.26 -13.43 42.04
C GLY A 359 -19.33 -14.40 41.50
N MET A 360 -20.23 -13.93 40.60
CA MET A 360 -21.27 -14.80 40.02
C MET A 360 -20.63 -15.85 39.11
N GLU A 361 -21.06 -17.09 39.24
CA GLU A 361 -20.67 -18.18 38.36
C GLU A 361 -21.43 -18.10 37.02
N VAL A 362 -20.72 -18.26 35.93
CA VAL A 362 -21.25 -18.18 34.55
C VAL A 362 -20.82 -19.39 33.74
N ARG A 363 -21.55 -19.67 32.68
CA ARG A 363 -21.12 -20.66 31.65
C ARG A 363 -21.09 -20.06 30.29
N GLU A 364 -20.21 -20.56 29.45
CA GLU A 364 -20.11 -20.13 28.05
C GLU A 364 -21.34 -20.59 27.25
N LEU A 365 -21.90 -19.66 26.46
CA LEU A 365 -23.05 -19.98 25.61
C LEU A 365 -22.53 -20.78 24.39
N GLY A 366 -22.87 -22.08 24.33
CA GLY A 366 -22.46 -22.93 23.21
C GLY A 366 -21.61 -24.14 23.58
N GLN A 367 -21.35 -24.38 24.88
CA GLN A 367 -20.86 -25.67 25.36
C GLN A 367 -21.98 -26.53 25.91
#